data_5bc33b1cefe253a1a052015521d9e35c
#
_entry.id   5bc33b1cefe253a1a052015521d9e35c
#
_cell.length_a   1.000
_cell.length_b   1.000
_cell.length_c   1.000
_cell.angle_alpha   90.00
_cell.angle_beta   90.00
_cell.angle_gamma   90.00
#
_symmetry.space_group_name_H-M   'P 1'
#
loop_
_entity.id
_entity.type
_entity.pdbx_description
1 polymer ?
#
loop_
_entity_poly.entity_id
_entity_poly.type
_entity_poly.pdbx_seq_one_letter_code
_entity_poly.pdbx_strand_id
1 'polypeptide(L)'
;MAKPVSINIGSVDFNFVHSLVKLIANRNCPEITLVGLNIGPFEEGNEYETPFWIAQELEKAGIARFREEERLDTTKLYKIQWTERVQTVGYISKLPENFYPKLRRCLTELKEEASKAPEKLREYEKSRHVTQDIVNSRLKKIVSLASAPPQTEQTLKNFTNEERFLYEQLNKLIHEWKTQILECKEAGE
;
A
#
# COMPACT_ATOMS: atom_id res chain seq x y z
N MET A 1 -0.35 20.27 25.94
CA MET A 1 0.60 19.59 25.03
C MET A 1 -0.20 18.72 24.07
N ALA A 2 -0.17 19.01 22.77
CA ALA A 2 -0.82 18.19 21.76
C ALA A 2 -0.10 16.83 21.69
N LYS A 3 -0.87 15.72 21.70
CA LYS A 3 -0.30 14.39 21.48
C LYS A 3 0.35 14.35 20.10
N PRO A 4 1.56 13.82 19.96
CA PRO A 4 2.17 13.66 18.63
C PRO A 4 1.25 12.80 17.77
N VAL A 5 0.96 13.27 16.57
CA VAL A 5 0.21 12.51 15.55
C VAL A 5 1.11 11.35 15.12
N SER A 6 0.86 10.15 15.62
CA SER A 6 1.54 8.94 15.17
C SER A 6 0.69 8.25 14.12
N ILE A 7 1.18 8.16 12.90
CA ILE A 7 0.55 7.36 11.83
C ILE A 7 0.85 5.89 12.13
N ASN A 8 -0.16 5.14 12.55
CA ASN A 8 0.00 3.71 12.79
C ASN A 8 -0.17 2.91 11.49
N ILE A 9 0.90 2.84 10.70
CA ILE A 9 0.95 2.02 9.49
C ILE A 9 0.88 0.51 9.84
N GLY A 10 1.30 0.14 11.04
CA GLY A 10 1.31 -1.25 11.49
C GLY A 10 -0.07 -1.90 11.55
N SER A 11 -1.14 -1.15 11.80
CA SER A 11 -2.52 -1.69 11.77
C SER A 11 -2.95 -2.05 10.34
N VAL A 12 -2.51 -1.29 9.34
CA VAL A 12 -2.81 -1.58 7.93
C VAL A 12 -2.03 -2.81 7.47
N ASP A 13 -0.77 -2.95 7.88
CA ASP A 13 0.03 -4.14 7.61
C ASP A 13 -0.56 -5.38 8.27
N PHE A 14 -1.03 -5.27 9.51
CA PHE A 14 -1.72 -6.37 10.18
C PHE A 14 -2.96 -6.81 9.42
N ASN A 15 -3.81 -5.88 9.00
CA ASN A 15 -5.01 -6.20 8.22
C ASN A 15 -4.64 -6.84 6.86
N PHE A 16 -3.60 -6.36 6.20
CA PHE A 16 -3.12 -6.96 4.95
C PHE A 16 -2.63 -8.40 5.15
N VAL A 17 -1.84 -8.66 6.18
CA VAL A 17 -1.33 -10.02 6.48
C VAL A 17 -2.45 -11.02 6.69
N HIS A 18 -3.61 -10.58 7.20
CA HIS A 18 -4.80 -11.41 7.42
C HIS A 18 -5.83 -11.34 6.27
N SER A 19 -5.60 -10.51 5.25
CA SER A 19 -6.50 -10.43 4.10
C SER A 19 -6.39 -11.69 3.24
N LEU A 20 -7.51 -12.05 2.59
CA LEU A 20 -7.54 -13.16 1.64
C LEU A 20 -6.83 -12.76 0.35
N VAL A 21 -6.03 -13.67 -0.18
CA VAL A 21 -5.32 -13.53 -1.45
C VAL A 21 -5.49 -14.79 -2.28
N LYS A 22 -5.43 -14.61 -3.60
CA LYS A 22 -5.60 -15.69 -4.56
C LYS A 22 -4.26 -16.36 -4.90
N LEU A 23 -4.28 -17.67 -4.82
CA LEU A 23 -3.15 -18.54 -5.15
C LEU A 23 -3.53 -19.55 -6.22
N ILE A 24 -2.54 -20.03 -6.94
CA ILE A 24 -2.65 -21.18 -7.84
C ILE A 24 -1.76 -22.30 -7.26
N ALA A 25 -2.33 -23.47 -7.03
CA ALA A 25 -1.57 -24.62 -6.56
C ALA A 25 -0.59 -25.09 -7.65
N ASN A 26 0.67 -25.30 -7.28
CA ASN A 26 1.73 -25.81 -8.17
C ASN A 26 1.81 -27.34 -8.12
N ARG A 27 1.27 -27.94 -7.09
CA ARG A 27 1.24 -29.41 -6.88
C ARG A 27 0.10 -29.80 -5.96
N ASN A 28 -0.29 -31.07 -6.04
CA ASN A 28 -1.25 -31.63 -5.10
C ASN A 28 -0.66 -31.64 -3.68
N CYS A 29 -1.45 -31.18 -2.71
CA CYS A 29 -1.08 -31.20 -1.30
C CYS A 29 -2.32 -31.58 -0.47
N PRO A 30 -2.20 -32.51 0.47
CA PRO A 30 -3.30 -32.85 1.36
C PRO A 30 -3.70 -31.66 2.22
N GLU A 31 -4.84 -31.79 2.89
CA GLU A 31 -5.30 -30.78 3.83
C GLU A 31 -4.25 -30.52 4.92
N ILE A 32 -3.97 -29.25 5.17
CA ILE A 32 -3.06 -28.79 6.21
C ILE A 32 -3.89 -28.30 7.38
N THR A 33 -3.78 -29.01 8.50
CA THR A 33 -4.46 -28.64 9.75
C THR A 33 -3.57 -27.75 10.59
N LEU A 34 -3.99 -26.52 10.80
CA LEU A 34 -3.41 -25.56 11.76
C LEU A 34 -4.36 -25.41 12.94
N VAL A 35 -3.86 -24.86 14.06
CA VAL A 35 -4.68 -24.66 15.26
C VAL A 35 -5.88 -23.75 14.94
N GLY A 36 -7.06 -24.38 14.82
CA GLY A 36 -8.33 -23.70 14.52
C GLY A 36 -8.60 -23.36 13.05
N LEU A 37 -7.77 -23.83 12.10
CA LEU A 37 -7.94 -23.58 10.68
C LEU A 37 -7.49 -24.77 9.83
N ASN A 38 -8.35 -25.24 8.94
CA ASN A 38 -8.03 -26.25 7.94
C ASN A 38 -7.90 -25.58 6.56
N ILE A 39 -6.84 -25.93 5.82
CA ILE A 39 -6.50 -25.32 4.54
C ILE A 39 -6.22 -26.41 3.52
N GLY A 40 -6.85 -26.32 2.37
CA GLY A 40 -6.78 -27.36 1.34
C GLY A 40 -7.95 -28.33 1.42
N PRO A 41 -7.87 -29.53 0.84
CA PRO A 41 -6.72 -30.01 0.05
C PRO A 41 -6.46 -29.15 -1.18
N PHE A 42 -5.21 -29.14 -1.65
CA PHE A 42 -4.80 -28.43 -2.85
C PHE A 42 -4.64 -29.40 -4.01
N GLU A 43 -5.24 -29.06 -5.15
CA GLU A 43 -5.08 -29.78 -6.42
C GLU A 43 -4.31 -28.90 -7.39
N GLU A 44 -3.33 -29.46 -8.07
CA GLU A 44 -2.47 -28.76 -9.03
C GLU A 44 -3.29 -28.02 -10.09
N GLY A 45 -2.95 -26.75 -10.32
CA GLY A 45 -3.61 -25.87 -11.29
C GLY A 45 -4.86 -25.17 -10.81
N ASN A 46 -5.44 -25.56 -9.68
CA ASN A 46 -6.64 -24.94 -9.13
C ASN A 46 -6.32 -23.66 -8.36
N GLU A 47 -7.30 -22.74 -8.35
CA GLU A 47 -7.22 -21.49 -7.60
C GLU A 47 -7.82 -21.65 -6.19
N TYR A 48 -7.15 -21.04 -5.21
CA TYR A 48 -7.55 -21.03 -3.81
C TYR A 48 -7.45 -19.64 -3.22
N GLU A 49 -8.28 -19.33 -2.23
CA GLU A 49 -8.18 -18.13 -1.42
C GLU A 49 -7.74 -18.49 -0.01
N THR A 50 -6.65 -17.86 0.45
CA THR A 50 -6.13 -18.08 1.80
C THR A 50 -5.65 -16.75 2.38
N PRO A 51 -5.56 -16.61 3.72
CA PRO A 51 -4.91 -15.47 4.33
C PRO A 51 -3.47 -15.31 3.81
N PHE A 52 -3.06 -14.06 3.61
CA PHE A 52 -1.77 -13.73 3.00
C PHE A 52 -0.58 -14.39 3.71
N TRP A 53 -0.57 -14.43 5.05
CA TRP A 53 0.53 -15.04 5.80
C TRP A 53 0.67 -16.56 5.53
N ILE A 54 -0.44 -17.26 5.30
CA ILE A 54 -0.44 -18.68 4.90
C ILE A 54 0.04 -18.81 3.45
N ALA A 55 -0.48 -17.96 2.57
CA ALA A 55 -0.10 -17.90 1.17
C ALA A 55 1.41 -17.78 1.01
N GLN A 56 2.05 -16.95 1.83
CA GLN A 56 3.49 -16.75 1.83
C GLN A 56 4.27 -18.01 2.21
N GLU A 57 3.79 -18.77 3.20
CA GLU A 57 4.43 -20.04 3.60
C GLU A 57 4.22 -21.13 2.55
N LEU A 58 3.02 -21.21 1.94
CA LEU A 58 2.74 -22.14 0.83
C LEU A 58 3.64 -21.84 -0.39
N GLU A 59 3.90 -20.56 -0.68
CA GLU A 59 4.81 -20.15 -1.74
C GLU A 59 6.26 -20.56 -1.43
N LYS A 60 6.76 -20.28 -0.23
CA LYS A 60 8.11 -20.70 0.20
C LYS A 60 8.29 -22.21 0.15
N ALA A 61 7.24 -22.96 0.47
CA ALA A 61 7.23 -24.44 0.38
C ALA A 61 7.08 -24.95 -1.06
N GLY A 62 6.86 -24.07 -2.06
CA GLY A 62 6.64 -24.44 -3.45
C GLY A 62 5.32 -25.15 -3.72
N ILE A 63 4.37 -25.12 -2.76
CA ILE A 63 3.05 -25.74 -2.86
C ILE A 63 2.14 -24.94 -3.77
N ALA A 64 2.19 -23.59 -3.66
CA ALA A 64 1.38 -22.70 -4.45
C ALA A 64 2.21 -21.48 -4.90
N ARG A 65 1.65 -20.67 -5.80
CA ARG A 65 2.17 -19.38 -6.22
C ARG A 65 1.08 -18.33 -6.17
N PHE A 66 1.44 -17.10 -5.89
CA PHE A 66 0.52 -15.97 -6.02
C PHE A 66 0.12 -15.77 -7.48
N ARG A 67 -1.12 -15.34 -7.72
CA ARG A 67 -1.52 -14.83 -9.04
C ARG A 67 -0.69 -13.59 -9.39
N GLU A 68 -0.47 -13.37 -10.69
CA GLU A 68 0.28 -12.20 -11.16
C GLU A 68 -0.36 -10.87 -10.74
N GLU A 69 -1.69 -10.82 -10.64
CA GLU A 69 -2.41 -9.63 -10.18
C GLU A 69 -2.11 -9.28 -8.72
N GLU A 70 -1.83 -10.30 -7.90
CA GLU A 70 -1.50 -10.11 -6.49
C GLU A 70 -0.06 -9.62 -6.26
N ARG A 71 0.81 -9.82 -7.23
CA ARG A 71 2.20 -9.37 -7.16
C ARG A 71 2.36 -7.96 -7.71
N LEU A 72 3.16 -7.18 -7.02
CA LEU A 72 3.69 -5.92 -7.52
C LEU A 72 5.10 -6.17 -8.04
N ASP A 73 5.36 -5.79 -9.28
CA ASP A 73 6.65 -5.90 -9.95
C ASP A 73 7.14 -4.54 -10.46
N THR A 74 8.38 -4.50 -10.91
CA THR A 74 9.02 -3.28 -11.44
C THR A 74 8.23 -2.69 -12.62
N THR A 75 7.64 -3.52 -13.48
CA THR A 75 6.86 -3.06 -14.64
C THR A 75 5.57 -2.36 -14.20
N LYS A 76 4.87 -2.92 -13.22
CA LYS A 76 3.67 -2.32 -12.63
C LYS A 76 4.01 -1.00 -11.92
N LEU A 77 5.16 -0.94 -11.22
CA LEU A 77 5.65 0.29 -10.60
C LEU A 77 5.89 1.40 -11.64
N TYR A 78 6.52 1.10 -12.77
CA TYR A 78 6.69 2.08 -13.85
C TYR A 78 5.37 2.58 -14.44
N LYS A 79 4.38 1.71 -14.63
CA LYS A 79 3.04 2.11 -15.10
C LYS A 79 2.37 3.07 -14.12
N ILE A 80 2.45 2.78 -12.81
CA ILE A 80 1.90 3.64 -11.76
C ILE A 80 2.64 4.99 -11.74
N GLN A 81 3.99 4.98 -11.79
CA GLN A 81 4.79 6.20 -11.85
C GLN A 81 4.40 7.08 -13.04
N TRP A 82 4.26 6.48 -14.22
CA TRP A 82 3.80 7.18 -15.42
C TRP A 82 2.44 7.84 -15.21
N THR A 83 1.46 7.08 -14.70
CA THR A 83 0.12 7.60 -14.40
C THR A 83 0.17 8.77 -13.45
N GLU A 84 0.96 8.65 -12.38
CA GLU A 84 1.10 9.70 -11.37
C GLU A 84 1.80 10.97 -11.90
N ARG A 85 2.70 10.84 -12.86
CA ARG A 85 3.39 11.99 -13.48
C ARG A 85 2.52 12.75 -14.47
N VAL A 86 1.67 12.06 -15.24
CA VAL A 86 0.83 12.67 -16.28
C VAL A 86 -0.35 13.43 -15.68
N GLN A 87 -0.81 13.01 -14.52
CA GLN A 87 -1.98 13.62 -13.89
C GLN A 87 -1.64 14.92 -13.15
N THR A 88 -2.56 15.87 -13.23
CA THR A 88 -2.45 17.16 -12.52
C THR A 88 -2.51 17.01 -11.00
N VAL A 89 -1.99 18.00 -10.28
CA VAL A 89 -1.91 17.99 -8.81
C VAL A 89 -3.30 17.96 -8.14
N GLY A 90 -4.34 18.42 -8.82
CA GLY A 90 -5.74 18.42 -8.30
C GLY A 90 -6.48 17.09 -8.49
N TYR A 91 -5.84 16.09 -9.09
CA TYR A 91 -6.47 14.78 -9.34
C TYR A 91 -5.62 13.65 -8.76
N ILE A 92 -6.27 12.73 -8.05
CA ILE A 92 -5.63 11.55 -7.49
C ILE A 92 -6.24 10.28 -8.10
N SER A 93 -5.38 9.43 -8.71
CA SER A 93 -5.80 8.18 -9.30
C SER A 93 -6.01 7.10 -8.24
N LYS A 94 -6.83 6.11 -8.55
CA LYS A 94 -6.94 4.92 -7.71
C LYS A 94 -5.70 4.05 -7.88
N LEU A 95 -5.04 3.73 -6.77
CA LEU A 95 -3.97 2.74 -6.73
C LEU A 95 -4.55 1.31 -6.63
N PRO A 96 -3.78 0.27 -7.00
CA PRO A 96 -4.15 -1.12 -6.74
C PRO A 96 -4.46 -1.36 -5.26
N GLU A 97 -5.32 -2.34 -4.98
CA GLU A 97 -5.62 -2.72 -3.60
C GLU A 97 -4.37 -3.16 -2.84
N ASN A 98 -4.30 -2.73 -1.59
CA ASN A 98 -3.18 -3.00 -0.69
C ASN A 98 -1.82 -2.59 -1.30
N PHE A 99 -1.80 -1.45 -2.03
CA PHE A 99 -0.60 -1.00 -2.76
C PHE A 99 0.62 -0.86 -1.85
N TYR A 100 0.52 -0.13 -0.75
CA TYR A 100 1.67 0.13 0.13
C TYR A 100 2.20 -1.12 0.85
N PRO A 101 1.37 -2.02 1.40
CA PRO A 101 1.83 -3.31 1.89
C PRO A 101 2.54 -4.16 0.81
N LYS A 102 1.94 -4.26 -0.39
CA LYS A 102 2.55 -4.98 -1.52
C LYS A 102 3.86 -4.34 -1.98
N LEU A 103 3.93 -3.01 -1.94
CA LEU A 103 5.14 -2.24 -2.28
C LEU A 103 6.29 -2.51 -1.30
N ARG A 104 6.01 -2.45 0.01
CA ARG A 104 7.01 -2.76 1.05
C ARG A 104 7.58 -4.17 0.88
N ARG A 105 6.71 -5.13 0.62
CA ARG A 105 7.10 -6.51 0.35
C ARG A 105 7.98 -6.61 -0.89
N CYS A 106 7.54 -6.06 -2.02
CA CYS A 106 8.31 -6.06 -3.28
C CYS A 106 9.73 -5.50 -3.08
N LEU A 107 9.85 -4.36 -2.37
CA LEU A 107 11.16 -3.76 -2.08
C LEU A 107 12.01 -4.62 -1.13
N THR A 108 11.39 -5.32 -0.18
CA THR A 108 12.11 -6.23 0.72
C THR A 108 12.64 -7.43 -0.05
N GLU A 109 11.83 -8.06 -0.88
CA GLU A 109 12.22 -9.19 -1.73
C GLU A 109 13.37 -8.80 -2.67
N LEU A 110 13.24 -7.67 -3.38
CA LEU A 110 14.31 -7.16 -4.26
C LEU A 110 15.60 -6.84 -3.50
N LYS A 111 15.52 -6.33 -2.27
CA LYS A 111 16.69 -6.07 -1.43
C LYS A 111 17.38 -7.35 -1.00
N GLU A 112 16.61 -8.38 -0.63
CA GLU A 112 17.14 -9.70 -0.28
C GLU A 112 17.81 -10.38 -1.48
N GLU A 113 17.18 -10.29 -2.66
CA GLU A 113 17.81 -10.79 -3.91
C GLU A 113 19.09 -10.05 -4.24
N ALA A 114 19.08 -8.71 -4.13
CA ALA A 114 20.27 -7.88 -4.36
C ALA A 114 21.42 -8.19 -3.40
N SER A 115 21.13 -8.63 -2.17
CA SER A 115 22.15 -9.05 -1.21
C SER A 115 22.84 -10.37 -1.58
N LYS A 116 22.13 -11.23 -2.34
CA LYS A 116 22.63 -12.54 -2.78
C LYS A 116 23.28 -12.49 -4.17
N ALA A 117 22.84 -11.55 -5.02
CA ALA A 117 23.24 -11.44 -6.42
C ALA A 117 23.48 -9.96 -6.77
N PRO A 118 24.76 -9.51 -6.87
CA PRO A 118 25.09 -8.10 -7.13
C PRO A 118 24.51 -7.52 -8.41
N GLU A 119 24.23 -8.35 -9.43
CA GLU A 119 23.55 -7.95 -10.67
C GLU A 119 22.12 -7.47 -10.43
N LYS A 120 21.48 -7.95 -9.36
CA LYS A 120 20.14 -7.53 -8.95
C LYS A 120 20.10 -6.17 -8.21
N LEU A 121 21.25 -5.68 -7.78
CA LEU A 121 21.34 -4.39 -7.07
C LEU A 121 20.78 -3.24 -7.91
N ARG A 122 21.10 -3.22 -9.21
CA ARG A 122 20.58 -2.18 -10.13
C ARG A 122 19.05 -2.20 -10.25
N GLU A 123 18.46 -3.38 -10.23
CA GLU A 123 16.99 -3.52 -10.28
C GLU A 123 16.35 -3.01 -8.99
N TYR A 124 16.91 -3.35 -7.84
CA TYR A 124 16.50 -2.83 -6.55
C TYR A 124 16.57 -1.30 -6.48
N GLU A 125 17.71 -0.72 -6.88
CA GLU A 125 17.93 0.74 -6.87
C GLU A 125 16.94 1.46 -7.79
N LYS A 126 16.72 0.94 -9.01
CA LYS A 126 15.69 1.48 -9.93
C LYS A 126 14.30 1.43 -9.33
N SER A 127 13.89 0.28 -8.80
CA SER A 127 12.57 0.11 -8.17
C SER A 127 12.40 1.02 -6.98
N ARG A 128 13.43 1.20 -6.15
CA ARG A 128 13.43 2.13 -5.03
C ARG A 128 13.27 3.59 -5.49
N HIS A 129 13.97 3.98 -6.55
CA HIS A 129 13.86 5.33 -7.10
C HIS A 129 12.46 5.60 -7.66
N VAL A 130 11.91 4.67 -8.46
CA VAL A 130 10.54 4.73 -8.98
C VAL A 130 9.52 4.84 -7.85
N THR A 131 9.71 4.06 -6.79
CA THR A 131 8.87 4.12 -5.58
C THR A 131 8.91 5.49 -4.91
N GLN A 132 10.09 6.08 -4.75
CA GLN A 132 10.24 7.42 -4.20
C GLN A 132 9.49 8.45 -5.02
N ASP A 133 9.57 8.38 -6.36
CA ASP A 133 8.86 9.27 -7.26
C ASP A 133 7.33 9.14 -7.11
N ILE A 134 6.82 7.90 -7.03
CA ILE A 134 5.40 7.64 -6.81
C ILE A 134 4.95 8.26 -5.48
N VAL A 135 5.64 7.93 -4.38
CA VAL A 135 5.29 8.41 -3.04
C VAL A 135 5.34 9.94 -2.97
N ASN A 136 6.37 10.56 -3.54
CA ASN A 136 6.51 12.02 -3.56
C ASN A 136 5.41 12.69 -4.39
N SER A 137 5.05 12.11 -5.55
CA SER A 137 3.96 12.61 -6.38
C SER A 137 2.62 12.52 -5.65
N ARG A 138 2.34 11.37 -5.02
CA ARG A 138 1.14 11.15 -4.21
C ARG A 138 1.08 12.12 -3.04
N LEU A 139 2.18 12.29 -2.30
CA LEU A 139 2.25 13.21 -1.17
C LEU A 139 1.91 14.65 -1.58
N LYS A 140 2.48 15.15 -2.70
CA LYS A 140 2.16 16.48 -3.22
C LYS A 140 0.67 16.66 -3.51
N LYS A 141 0.04 15.63 -4.13
CA LYS A 141 -1.40 15.63 -4.43
C LYS A 141 -2.24 15.61 -3.13
N ILE A 142 -1.87 14.78 -2.16
CA ILE A 142 -2.56 14.69 -0.87
C ILE A 142 -2.52 16.04 -0.13
N VAL A 143 -1.35 16.68 -0.06
CA VAL A 143 -1.19 17.99 0.58
C VAL A 143 -2.01 19.07 -0.14
N SER A 144 -2.00 19.08 -1.47
CA SER A 144 -2.80 20.01 -2.27
C SER A 144 -4.30 19.83 -2.01
N LEU A 145 -4.79 18.58 -2.03
CA LEU A 145 -6.20 18.27 -1.78
C LEU A 145 -6.62 18.57 -0.33
N ALA A 146 -5.73 18.36 0.64
CA ALA A 146 -5.98 18.68 2.04
C ALA A 146 -6.04 20.20 2.30
N SER A 147 -5.38 21.01 1.47
CA SER A 147 -5.38 22.48 1.56
C SER A 147 -6.56 23.12 0.82
N ALA A 148 -7.22 22.38 -0.05
CA ALA A 148 -8.37 22.78 -0.85
C ALA A 148 -9.69 22.66 -0.04
N PRO A 149 -10.83 23.15 -0.54
CA PRO A 149 -12.14 22.87 0.05
C PRO A 149 -12.40 21.37 0.21
N PRO A 150 -13.33 20.98 1.10
CA PRO A 150 -13.63 19.56 1.35
C PRO A 150 -13.85 18.77 0.06
N GLN A 151 -13.19 17.65 -0.05
CA GLN A 151 -13.24 16.80 -1.24
C GLN A 151 -14.52 15.94 -1.27
N THR A 152 -14.96 15.60 -2.48
CA THR A 152 -16.11 14.71 -2.66
C THR A 152 -15.77 13.28 -2.25
N GLU A 153 -16.78 12.51 -1.84
CA GLU A 153 -16.62 11.07 -1.55
C GLU A 153 -16.02 10.28 -2.74
N GLN A 154 -16.31 10.72 -3.96
CA GLN A 154 -15.74 10.13 -5.18
C GLN A 154 -14.20 10.28 -5.20
N THR A 155 -13.68 11.45 -4.84
CA THR A 155 -12.24 11.68 -4.74
C THR A 155 -11.63 10.87 -3.61
N LEU A 156 -12.30 10.80 -2.45
CA LEU A 156 -11.82 10.09 -1.28
C LEU A 156 -11.73 8.56 -1.49
N LYS A 157 -12.55 7.98 -2.38
CA LYS A 157 -12.47 6.57 -2.77
C LYS A 157 -11.19 6.21 -3.55
N ASN A 158 -10.49 7.19 -4.09
CA ASN A 158 -9.23 6.98 -4.80
C ASN A 158 -8.00 6.93 -3.89
N PHE A 159 -8.16 7.32 -2.61
CA PHE A 159 -7.11 7.15 -1.61
C PHE A 159 -7.01 5.72 -1.13
N THR A 160 -5.78 5.28 -0.82
CA THR A 160 -5.59 4.11 0.02
C THR A 160 -5.95 4.44 1.48
N ASN A 161 -6.04 3.43 2.34
CA ASN A 161 -6.33 3.66 3.76
C ASN A 161 -5.25 4.52 4.43
N GLU A 162 -3.97 4.30 4.09
CA GLU A 162 -2.85 5.10 4.61
C GLU A 162 -2.92 6.56 4.13
N GLU A 163 -3.26 6.77 2.87
CA GLU A 163 -3.38 8.11 2.28
C GLU A 163 -4.59 8.86 2.82
N ARG A 164 -5.72 8.16 2.99
CA ARG A 164 -6.93 8.74 3.57
C ARG A 164 -6.67 9.22 4.99
N PHE A 165 -6.01 8.40 5.81
CA PHE A 165 -5.63 8.80 7.16
C PHE A 165 -4.73 10.05 7.14
N LEU A 166 -3.71 10.08 6.29
CA LEU A 166 -2.81 11.24 6.14
C LEU A 166 -3.58 12.48 5.71
N TYR A 167 -4.46 12.36 4.70
CA TYR A 167 -5.31 13.44 4.22
C TYR A 167 -6.17 14.03 5.34
N GLU A 168 -6.85 13.20 6.11
CA GLU A 168 -7.74 13.63 7.21
C GLU A 168 -6.96 14.41 8.29
N GLN A 169 -5.76 13.91 8.67
CA GLN A 169 -4.91 14.60 9.64
C GLN A 169 -4.39 15.96 9.12
N LEU A 170 -3.94 15.99 7.86
CA LEU A 170 -3.46 17.23 7.24
C LEU A 170 -4.60 18.24 7.07
N ASN A 171 -5.77 17.81 6.60
CA ASN A 171 -6.92 18.69 6.42
C ASN A 171 -7.33 19.31 7.75
N LYS A 172 -7.42 18.52 8.82
CA LYS A 172 -7.71 19.02 10.16
C LYS A 172 -6.69 20.05 10.63
N LEU A 173 -5.40 19.72 10.53
CA LEU A 173 -4.31 20.61 10.96
C LEU A 173 -4.30 21.93 10.18
N ILE A 174 -4.46 21.86 8.86
CA ILE A 174 -4.49 23.04 8.00
C ILE A 174 -5.72 23.91 8.31
N HIS A 175 -6.88 23.29 8.54
CA HIS A 175 -8.10 24.02 8.90
C HIS A 175 -7.95 24.74 10.25
N GLU A 176 -7.50 24.03 11.27
CA GLU A 176 -7.23 24.61 12.60
C GLU A 176 -6.25 25.78 12.52
N TRP A 177 -5.18 25.62 11.75
CA TRP A 177 -4.20 26.70 11.56
C TRP A 177 -4.81 27.92 10.85
N LYS A 178 -5.58 27.72 9.76
CA LYS A 178 -6.25 28.80 9.04
C LYS A 178 -7.23 29.55 9.95
N THR A 179 -8.02 28.83 10.74
CA THR A 179 -8.96 29.42 11.69
C THR A 179 -8.23 30.31 12.70
N GLN A 180 -7.15 29.83 13.32
CA GLN A 180 -6.37 30.60 14.29
C GLN A 180 -5.71 31.87 13.71
N ILE A 181 -5.32 31.83 12.43
CA ILE A 181 -4.72 32.98 11.77
C ILE A 181 -5.78 34.01 11.34
N LEU A 182 -6.95 33.53 10.90
CA LEU A 182 -8.00 34.41 10.37
C LEU A 182 -8.97 34.91 11.45
N GLU A 183 -9.08 34.26 12.59
CA GLU A 183 -9.80 34.76 13.74
C GLU A 183 -9.07 35.96 14.33
N CYS A 184 -9.52 37.17 13.96
CA CYS A 184 -9.18 38.37 14.70
C CYS A 184 -9.70 38.18 16.14
N LYS A 185 -8.81 38.10 17.13
CA LYS A 185 -9.23 38.29 18.53
C LYS A 185 -9.85 39.67 18.58
N GLU A 186 -11.17 39.75 18.74
CA GLU A 186 -11.76 40.97 19.21
C GLU A 186 -11.03 41.32 20.50
N ALA A 187 -10.34 42.48 20.49
CA ALA A 187 -9.68 42.99 21.66
C ALA A 187 -10.77 43.16 22.73
N GLY A 188 -10.74 42.28 23.74
CA GLY A 188 -11.70 42.28 24.83
C GLY A 188 -11.70 43.64 25.52
N GLU A 189 -12.90 44.14 25.71
CA GLU A 189 -13.20 45.14 26.70
C GLU A 189 -12.79 44.68 28.11
#